data_00e4f34b88de065568d77f00855dad5a
#
_entry.id   00e4f34b88de065568d77f00855dad5a
#
_cell.length_a   1.000
_cell.length_b   1.000
_cell.length_c   1.000
_cell.angle_alpha   90.00
_cell.angle_beta   90.00
_cell.angle_gamma   90.00
#
_symmetry.space_group_name_H-M   'P 1'
#
loop_
_entity.id
_entity.type
_entity.pdbx_description
1 polymer ?
#
loop_
_entity_poly.entity_id
_entity_poly.type
_entity_poly.pdbx_seq_one_letter_code
_entity_poly.pdbx_strand_id
1 'polypeptide(L)'
;NIYGVTKVAAEDLCELFSRKLGLNCVVLRTSRFFLDADDDAGTRRDYQDLNVKAKEFLYRGVDLEDVVEAHLLGAKRAPSLRFDKFIVSATTPFQPSDAAALRQDAAAVVEKYVPYYREVYAARGWRLYPSIDRVYSNAKARAQLGWQPKRDFGYVVDCLRRGVDPLSDLARAVGIKLYHAQEFAGGVYPVE
;
A
#
# COMPACT_ATOMS: atom_id res chain seq x y z
N ASN A 1 -17.45 -0.50 -9.43
CA ASN A 1 -18.27 -0.93 -8.28
C ASN A 1 -18.72 0.28 -7.47
N ILE A 2 -19.70 0.10 -6.58
CA ILE A 2 -20.31 1.19 -5.79
C ILE A 2 -19.27 1.87 -4.87
N TYR A 3 -18.33 1.11 -4.32
CA TYR A 3 -17.27 1.66 -3.47
C TYR A 3 -16.44 2.72 -4.22
N GLY A 4 -15.98 2.43 -5.42
CA GLY A 4 -15.22 3.39 -6.23
C GLY A 4 -16.02 4.65 -6.55
N VAL A 5 -17.31 4.48 -6.90
CA VAL A 5 -18.22 5.61 -7.19
C VAL A 5 -18.38 6.51 -5.97
N THR A 6 -18.66 5.93 -4.79
CA THR A 6 -18.83 6.73 -3.56
C THR A 6 -17.55 7.42 -3.11
N LYS A 7 -16.38 6.79 -3.32
CA LYS A 7 -15.07 7.44 -3.02
C LYS A 7 -14.79 8.63 -3.94
N VAL A 8 -15.07 8.51 -5.25
CA VAL A 8 -14.94 9.64 -6.17
C VAL A 8 -15.88 10.76 -5.78
N ALA A 9 -17.16 10.47 -5.50
CA ALA A 9 -18.13 11.48 -5.05
C ALA A 9 -17.68 12.19 -3.77
N ALA A 10 -17.10 11.47 -2.80
CA ALA A 10 -16.56 12.06 -1.58
C ALA A 10 -15.38 13.01 -1.87
N GLU A 11 -14.47 12.64 -2.78
CA GLU A 11 -13.37 13.51 -3.19
C GLU A 11 -13.86 14.78 -3.90
N ASP A 12 -14.89 14.67 -4.76
CA ASP A 12 -15.48 15.80 -5.46
C ASP A 12 -16.20 16.75 -4.48
N LEU A 13 -16.85 16.22 -3.45
CA LEU A 13 -17.42 17.03 -2.36
C LEU A 13 -16.33 17.75 -1.58
N CYS A 14 -15.22 17.12 -1.25
CA CYS A 14 -14.07 17.77 -0.60
C CYS A 14 -13.55 18.96 -1.45
N GLU A 15 -13.42 18.76 -2.76
CA GLU A 15 -13.01 19.82 -3.67
C GLU A 15 -14.02 20.96 -3.73
N LEU A 16 -15.32 20.65 -3.80
CA LEU A 16 -16.40 21.65 -3.80
C LEU A 16 -16.36 22.50 -2.52
N PHE A 17 -16.24 21.88 -1.36
CA PHE A 17 -16.17 22.60 -0.08
C PHE A 17 -14.91 23.45 0.03
N SER A 18 -13.79 22.95 -0.47
CA SER A 18 -12.55 23.73 -0.52
C SER A 18 -12.72 24.99 -1.37
N ARG A 19 -13.31 24.87 -2.56
CA ARG A 19 -13.53 25.99 -3.48
C ARG A 19 -14.56 27.00 -2.96
N LYS A 20 -15.70 26.50 -2.41
CA LYS A 20 -16.81 27.38 -2.00
C LYS A 20 -16.66 27.97 -0.61
N LEU A 21 -16.12 27.20 0.34
CA LEU A 21 -16.03 27.60 1.75
C LEU A 21 -14.62 27.88 2.23
N GLY A 22 -13.63 27.74 1.36
CA GLY A 22 -12.23 27.96 1.72
C GLY A 22 -11.65 26.90 2.67
N LEU A 23 -12.28 25.73 2.80
CA LEU A 23 -11.79 24.65 3.64
C LEU A 23 -10.51 24.06 3.06
N ASN A 24 -9.46 24.00 3.87
CA ASN A 24 -8.22 23.34 3.49
C ASN A 24 -8.41 21.83 3.60
N CYS A 25 -8.42 21.13 2.47
CA CYS A 25 -8.70 19.69 2.41
C CYS A 25 -7.67 18.97 1.55
N VAL A 26 -6.98 18.01 2.14
CA VAL A 26 -6.05 17.13 1.43
C VAL A 26 -6.60 15.70 1.46
N VAL A 27 -6.75 15.11 0.29
CA VAL A 27 -7.21 13.73 0.14
C VAL A 27 -6.01 12.81 0.07
N LEU A 28 -5.93 11.85 0.98
CA LEU A 28 -4.91 10.81 1.02
C LEU A 28 -5.53 9.48 0.56
N ARG A 29 -5.18 9.04 -0.64
CA ARG A 29 -5.52 7.71 -1.16
C ARG A 29 -4.51 6.71 -0.64
N THR A 30 -4.81 6.14 0.53
CA THR A 30 -3.92 5.20 1.19
C THR A 30 -3.96 3.83 0.52
N SER A 31 -2.78 3.25 0.32
CA SER A 31 -2.61 1.85 -0.02
C SER A 31 -2.96 0.95 1.17
N ARG A 32 -2.95 -0.36 0.97
CA ARG A 32 -3.21 -1.34 2.02
C ARG A 32 -2.14 -1.24 3.11
N PHE A 33 -2.54 -1.02 4.34
CA PHE A 33 -1.66 -0.96 5.53
C PHE A 33 -2.17 -1.82 6.68
N PHE A 34 -3.30 -2.50 6.50
CA PHE A 34 -3.86 -3.41 7.49
C PHE A 34 -3.17 -4.76 7.46
N LEU A 35 -3.07 -5.39 8.64
CA LEU A 35 -2.47 -6.70 8.83
C LEU A 35 -3.43 -7.87 8.57
N ASP A 36 -4.68 -7.58 8.21
CA ASP A 36 -5.67 -8.60 7.90
C ASP A 36 -5.23 -9.46 6.71
N ALA A 37 -5.70 -10.71 6.69
CA ALA A 37 -5.49 -11.60 5.55
C ALA A 37 -6.06 -11.01 4.26
N ASP A 38 -5.55 -11.43 3.10
CA ASP A 38 -6.06 -10.96 1.82
C ASP A 38 -7.53 -11.37 1.63
N ASP A 39 -8.33 -10.48 1.02
CA ASP A 39 -9.76 -10.72 0.81
C ASP A 39 -10.00 -11.82 -0.24
N ASP A 40 -9.07 -12.02 -1.18
CA ASP A 40 -9.17 -13.04 -2.21
C ASP A 40 -8.82 -14.43 -1.68
N ALA A 41 -9.79 -15.34 -1.72
CA ALA A 41 -9.62 -16.71 -1.24
C ALA A 41 -8.56 -17.50 -2.05
N GLY A 42 -8.41 -17.22 -3.36
CA GLY A 42 -7.39 -17.82 -4.19
C GLY A 42 -6.00 -17.42 -3.74
N THR A 43 -5.81 -16.13 -3.48
CA THR A 43 -4.54 -15.58 -2.97
C THR A 43 -4.19 -16.22 -1.62
N ARG A 44 -5.13 -16.34 -0.68
CA ARG A 44 -4.90 -17.00 0.62
C ARG A 44 -4.55 -18.47 0.50
N ARG A 45 -5.10 -19.17 -0.49
CA ARG A 45 -4.80 -20.59 -0.74
C ARG A 45 -3.41 -20.76 -1.36
N ASP A 46 -3.03 -19.89 -2.29
CA ASP A 46 -1.86 -20.08 -3.14
C ASP A 46 -0.59 -19.44 -2.59
N TYR A 47 -0.71 -18.55 -1.59
CA TYR A 47 0.40 -17.82 -0.99
C TYR A 47 0.28 -17.75 0.53
N GLN A 48 1.41 -17.87 1.22
CA GLN A 48 1.49 -17.59 2.64
C GLN A 48 1.21 -16.11 2.92
N ASP A 49 0.52 -15.79 4.01
CA ASP A 49 0.09 -14.45 4.37
C ASP A 49 1.25 -13.44 4.42
N LEU A 50 2.37 -13.78 5.06
CA LEU A 50 3.57 -12.93 5.09
C LEU A 50 4.16 -12.68 3.70
N ASN A 51 4.07 -13.68 2.79
CA ASN A 51 4.50 -13.51 1.41
C ASN A 51 3.60 -12.49 0.68
N VAL A 52 2.28 -12.58 0.87
CA VAL A 52 1.33 -11.62 0.28
C VAL A 52 1.66 -10.21 0.76
N LYS A 53 1.81 -10.01 2.07
CA LYS A 53 2.13 -8.71 2.67
C LYS A 53 3.46 -8.15 2.18
N ALA A 54 4.49 -8.97 2.10
CA ALA A 54 5.79 -8.56 1.56
C ALA A 54 5.67 -8.08 0.10
N LYS A 55 4.96 -8.84 -0.76
CA LYS A 55 4.76 -8.47 -2.17
C LYS A 55 3.97 -7.17 -2.36
N GLU A 56 3.05 -6.86 -1.46
CA GLU A 56 2.26 -5.64 -1.55
C GLU A 56 3.10 -4.37 -1.52
N PHE A 57 4.25 -4.37 -0.85
CA PHE A 57 5.19 -3.24 -0.85
C PHE A 57 5.79 -2.92 -2.24
N LEU A 58 5.67 -3.83 -3.20
CA LEU A 58 6.05 -3.56 -4.59
C LEU A 58 5.08 -2.61 -5.30
N TYR A 59 3.79 -2.66 -4.98
CA TYR A 59 2.78 -2.05 -5.84
C TYR A 59 1.58 -1.38 -5.14
N ARG A 60 1.18 -1.82 -3.93
CA ARG A 60 -0.01 -1.30 -3.24
C ARG A 60 0.05 -1.34 -1.71
N GLY A 61 1.18 -1.67 -1.12
CA GLY A 61 1.36 -1.76 0.33
C GLY A 61 2.02 -0.50 0.89
N VAL A 62 1.84 -0.27 2.18
CA VAL A 62 2.54 0.76 2.96
C VAL A 62 2.49 0.39 4.44
N ASP A 63 3.51 0.76 5.22
CA ASP A 63 3.50 0.54 6.67
C ASP A 63 2.62 1.59 7.38
N LEU A 64 1.99 1.20 8.49
CA LEU A 64 1.10 2.07 9.25
C LEU A 64 1.80 3.34 9.78
N GLU A 65 3.05 3.23 10.22
CA GLU A 65 3.81 4.40 10.70
C GLU A 65 4.04 5.42 9.57
N ASP A 66 4.37 4.93 8.37
CA ASP A 66 4.51 5.78 7.19
C ASP A 66 3.18 6.44 6.78
N VAL A 67 2.04 5.73 6.96
CA VAL A 67 0.70 6.29 6.74
C VAL A 67 0.40 7.40 7.73
N VAL A 68 0.69 7.21 9.02
CA VAL A 68 0.49 8.23 10.06
C VAL A 68 1.31 9.48 9.76
N GLU A 69 2.58 9.31 9.38
CA GLU A 69 3.44 10.43 8.99
C GLU A 69 2.85 11.20 7.79
N ALA A 70 2.34 10.50 6.77
CA ALA A 70 1.68 11.13 5.62
C ALA A 70 0.46 11.97 6.04
N HIS A 71 -0.35 11.49 7.01
CA HIS A 71 -1.50 12.25 7.53
C HIS A 71 -1.06 13.52 8.27
N LEU A 72 -0.05 13.43 9.12
CA LEU A 72 0.48 14.59 9.85
C LEU A 72 1.05 15.64 8.89
N LEU A 73 1.81 15.22 7.89
CA LEU A 73 2.33 16.11 6.86
C LEU A 73 1.23 16.69 5.98
N GLY A 74 0.22 15.88 5.61
CA GLY A 74 -0.96 16.32 4.89
C GLY A 74 -1.71 17.43 5.64
N ALA A 75 -1.98 17.23 6.92
CA ALA A 75 -2.61 18.23 7.77
C ALA A 75 -1.77 19.53 7.86
N LYS A 76 -0.45 19.41 8.05
CA LYS A 76 0.48 20.55 8.09
C LYS A 76 0.52 21.33 6.77
N ARG A 77 0.44 20.64 5.64
CA ARG A 77 0.51 21.23 4.31
C ARG A 77 -0.84 21.72 3.77
N ALA A 78 -1.96 21.24 4.31
CA ALA A 78 -3.29 21.59 3.84
C ALA A 78 -3.54 23.10 3.68
N PRO A 79 -3.10 23.99 4.61
CA PRO A 79 -3.29 25.45 4.44
C PRO A 79 -2.63 26.03 3.19
N SER A 80 -1.47 25.50 2.78
CA SER A 80 -0.73 25.99 1.60
C SER A 80 -1.22 25.34 0.31
N LEU A 81 -1.69 24.09 0.37
CA LEU A 81 -2.18 23.32 -0.78
C LEU A 81 -3.64 23.65 -1.10
N ARG A 82 -4.42 24.03 -0.10
CA ARG A 82 -5.88 24.25 -0.13
C ARG A 82 -6.65 22.99 -0.46
N PHE A 83 -6.54 22.47 -1.70
CA PHE A 83 -7.09 21.18 -2.11
C PHE A 83 -6.09 20.44 -2.99
N ASP A 84 -5.80 19.20 -2.64
CA ASP A 84 -5.04 18.29 -3.50
C ASP A 84 -5.27 16.82 -3.11
N LYS A 85 -4.85 15.89 -4.01
CA LYS A 85 -5.01 14.44 -3.86
C LYS A 85 -3.64 13.76 -3.98
N PHE A 86 -3.33 12.87 -3.03
CA PHE A 86 -2.04 12.16 -2.95
C PHE A 86 -2.24 10.66 -2.80
N ILE A 87 -1.41 9.88 -3.49
CA ILE A 87 -1.28 8.44 -3.25
C ILE A 87 -0.26 8.24 -2.13
N VAL A 88 -0.67 7.52 -1.09
CA VAL A 88 0.16 7.11 0.05
C VAL A 88 0.41 5.61 -0.07
N SER A 89 1.55 5.25 -0.62
CA SER A 89 2.03 3.89 -0.86
C SER A 89 3.52 3.83 -0.55
N ALA A 90 4.05 2.66 -0.21
CA ALA A 90 5.50 2.47 -0.17
C ALA A 90 6.15 2.90 -1.49
N THR A 91 7.41 3.28 -1.45
CA THR A 91 8.13 3.65 -2.66
C THR A 91 8.40 2.39 -3.49
N THR A 92 7.75 2.32 -4.66
CA THR A 92 8.01 1.23 -5.61
C THR A 92 9.39 1.38 -6.25
N PRO A 93 10.12 0.28 -6.49
CA PRO A 93 11.38 0.34 -7.23
C PRO A 93 11.18 0.55 -8.74
N PHE A 94 9.97 0.34 -9.26
CA PHE A 94 9.68 0.30 -10.67
C PHE A 94 9.61 1.68 -11.33
N GLN A 95 9.97 1.72 -12.61
CA GLN A 95 9.79 2.88 -13.47
C GLN A 95 8.56 2.68 -14.38
N PRO A 96 7.96 3.75 -14.91
CA PRO A 96 6.84 3.64 -15.85
C PRO A 96 7.15 2.76 -17.08
N SER A 97 8.41 2.74 -17.52
CA SER A 97 8.89 1.89 -18.62
C SER A 97 8.83 0.39 -18.32
N ASP A 98 8.78 -0.01 -17.06
CA ASP A 98 8.71 -1.43 -16.66
C ASP A 98 7.29 -2.02 -16.79
N ALA A 99 6.26 -1.18 -17.02
CA ALA A 99 4.86 -1.60 -16.96
C ALA A 99 4.52 -2.79 -17.90
N ALA A 100 5.10 -2.82 -19.09
CA ALA A 100 4.88 -3.92 -20.04
C ALA A 100 5.55 -5.22 -19.57
N ALA A 101 6.79 -5.14 -19.09
CA ALA A 101 7.55 -6.28 -18.57
C ALA A 101 6.93 -6.84 -17.27
N LEU A 102 6.44 -5.99 -16.38
CA LEU A 102 5.74 -6.40 -15.14
C LEU A 102 4.49 -7.25 -15.41
N ARG A 103 3.81 -7.02 -16.52
CA ARG A 103 2.65 -7.85 -16.93
C ARG A 103 3.04 -9.20 -17.48
N GLN A 104 4.26 -9.37 -17.98
CA GLN A 104 4.76 -10.59 -18.60
C GLN A 104 5.53 -11.45 -17.60
N ASP A 105 6.47 -10.86 -16.86
CA ASP A 105 7.32 -11.52 -15.89
C ASP A 105 7.73 -10.54 -14.78
N ALA A 106 6.88 -10.43 -13.75
CA ALA A 106 7.14 -9.56 -12.63
C ALA A 106 8.41 -9.98 -11.85
N ALA A 107 8.70 -11.28 -11.80
CA ALA A 107 9.86 -11.80 -11.07
C ALA A 107 11.19 -11.32 -11.67
N ALA A 108 11.32 -11.34 -12.99
CA ALA A 108 12.50 -10.82 -13.68
C ALA A 108 12.69 -9.32 -13.48
N VAL A 109 11.58 -8.55 -13.47
CA VAL A 109 11.65 -7.11 -13.21
C VAL A 109 12.05 -6.81 -11.77
N VAL A 110 11.51 -7.53 -10.78
CA VAL A 110 11.90 -7.36 -9.38
C VAL A 110 13.38 -7.67 -9.17
N GLU A 111 13.89 -8.72 -9.82
CA GLU A 111 15.30 -9.12 -9.75
C GLU A 111 16.24 -8.01 -10.22
N LYS A 112 15.87 -7.24 -11.23
CA LYS A 112 16.63 -6.09 -11.73
C LYS A 112 16.90 -5.04 -10.63
N TYR A 113 15.92 -4.83 -9.72
CA TYR A 113 15.98 -3.79 -8.69
C TYR A 113 16.41 -4.31 -7.32
N VAL A 114 16.02 -5.54 -6.98
CA VAL A 114 16.26 -6.16 -5.67
C VAL A 114 16.76 -7.60 -5.89
N PRO A 115 17.95 -7.81 -6.48
CA PRO A 115 18.41 -9.13 -6.93
C PRO A 115 18.47 -10.17 -5.79
N TYR A 116 18.81 -9.78 -4.60
CA TYR A 116 18.91 -10.66 -3.44
C TYR A 116 17.56 -11.18 -2.92
N TYR A 117 16.42 -10.71 -3.43
CA TYR A 117 15.12 -11.26 -3.03
C TYR A 117 14.98 -12.74 -3.34
N ARG A 118 15.60 -13.24 -4.43
CA ARG A 118 15.49 -14.63 -4.84
C ARG A 118 15.98 -15.61 -3.76
N GLU A 119 17.13 -15.33 -3.15
CA GLU A 119 17.68 -16.17 -2.09
C GLU A 119 16.76 -16.20 -0.88
N VAL A 120 16.25 -15.02 -0.48
CA VAL A 120 15.36 -14.87 0.67
C VAL A 120 14.03 -15.59 0.44
N TYR A 121 13.48 -15.50 -0.76
CA TYR A 121 12.24 -16.16 -1.14
C TYR A 121 12.41 -17.67 -1.28
N ALA A 122 13.49 -18.13 -1.92
CA ALA A 122 13.80 -19.55 -2.06
C ALA A 122 13.95 -20.23 -0.69
N ALA A 123 14.67 -19.62 0.26
CA ALA A 123 14.84 -20.12 1.62
C ALA A 123 13.50 -20.29 2.38
N ARG A 124 12.44 -19.60 1.96
CA ARG A 124 11.09 -19.65 2.55
C ARG A 124 10.09 -20.45 1.73
N GLY A 125 10.49 -20.97 0.58
CA GLY A 125 9.56 -21.57 -0.37
C GLY A 125 8.52 -20.58 -0.93
N TRP A 126 8.87 -19.31 -0.97
CA TRP A 126 8.01 -18.24 -1.45
C TRP A 126 8.17 -18.00 -2.94
N ARG A 127 7.12 -17.46 -3.55
CA ARG A 127 7.12 -17.02 -4.95
C ARG A 127 6.47 -15.64 -5.07
N LEU A 128 6.92 -14.86 -6.06
CA LEU A 128 6.23 -13.64 -6.48
C LEU A 128 4.95 -13.97 -7.27
N TYR A 129 4.13 -12.95 -7.48
CA TYR A 129 3.07 -13.02 -8.49
C TYR A 129 3.72 -13.16 -9.88
N PRO A 130 3.10 -13.89 -10.80
CA PRO A 130 3.62 -14.01 -12.17
C PRO A 130 3.58 -12.67 -12.91
N SER A 131 2.61 -11.83 -12.59
CA SER A 131 2.42 -10.52 -13.20
C SER A 131 1.97 -9.48 -12.18
N ILE A 132 2.32 -8.21 -12.44
CA ILE A 132 1.82 -7.03 -11.72
C ILE A 132 1.27 -6.07 -12.78
N ASP A 133 -0.04 -5.83 -12.76
CA ASP A 133 -0.76 -5.03 -13.75
C ASP A 133 -0.89 -3.55 -13.36
N ARG A 134 -0.70 -3.24 -12.07
CA ARG A 134 -0.87 -1.90 -11.51
C ARG A 134 0.15 -1.63 -10.41
N VAL A 135 0.76 -0.45 -10.49
CA VAL A 135 1.72 0.03 -9.49
C VAL A 135 1.31 1.44 -9.06
N TYR A 136 1.29 1.68 -7.77
CA TYR A 136 1.02 3.00 -7.22
C TYR A 136 2.31 3.80 -7.06
N SER A 137 2.31 5.03 -7.59
CA SER A 137 3.44 5.95 -7.44
C SER A 137 3.14 6.98 -6.37
N ASN A 138 4.03 7.10 -5.39
CA ASN A 138 3.96 8.10 -4.33
C ASN A 138 4.78 9.36 -4.64
N ALA A 139 5.29 9.51 -5.87
CA ALA A 139 6.20 10.59 -6.24
C ALA A 139 5.64 11.98 -5.93
N LYS A 140 4.35 12.21 -6.20
CA LYS A 140 3.68 13.47 -5.89
C LYS A 140 3.64 13.74 -4.38
N ALA A 141 3.29 12.75 -3.56
CA ALA A 141 3.26 12.89 -2.10
C ALA A 141 4.64 13.22 -1.55
N ARG A 142 5.67 12.54 -2.04
CA ARG A 142 7.06 12.81 -1.65
C ARG A 142 7.49 14.24 -2.01
N ALA A 143 7.19 14.69 -3.21
CA ALA A 143 7.60 16.02 -3.70
C ALA A 143 6.88 17.16 -3.00
N GLN A 144 5.56 17.03 -2.78
CA GLN A 144 4.74 18.17 -2.32
C GLN A 144 4.48 18.17 -0.82
N LEU A 145 4.35 16.99 -0.18
CA LEU A 145 4.21 16.89 1.28
C LEU A 145 5.57 16.89 1.98
N GLY A 146 6.65 16.54 1.28
CA GLY A 146 7.94 16.24 1.87
C GLY A 146 7.96 14.89 2.60
N TRP A 147 6.98 14.01 2.29
CA TRP A 147 6.85 12.69 2.89
C TRP A 147 7.89 11.73 2.35
N GLN A 148 8.51 10.94 3.25
CA GLN A 148 9.52 9.96 2.88
C GLN A 148 9.23 8.64 3.62
N PRO A 149 8.46 7.73 3.01
CA PRO A 149 8.20 6.42 3.62
C PRO A 149 9.51 5.66 3.82
N LYS A 150 9.63 5.04 4.97
CA LYS A 150 10.87 4.37 5.41
C LYS A 150 10.92 2.90 4.98
N ARG A 151 9.76 2.32 4.72
CA ARG A 151 9.62 0.89 4.45
C ARG A 151 9.16 0.67 3.03
N ASP A 152 10.03 0.09 2.23
CA ASP A 152 9.76 -0.37 0.87
C ASP A 152 10.02 -1.88 0.76
N PHE A 153 9.90 -2.43 -0.44
CA PHE A 153 10.15 -3.85 -0.66
C PHE A 153 11.58 -4.26 -0.34
N GLY A 154 12.57 -3.43 -0.67
CA GLY A 154 13.97 -3.68 -0.34
C GLY A 154 14.20 -3.80 1.16
N TYR A 155 13.64 -2.85 1.93
CA TYR A 155 13.65 -2.90 3.39
C TYR A 155 13.01 -4.19 3.94
N VAL A 156 11.83 -4.58 3.42
CA VAL A 156 11.15 -5.82 3.83
C VAL A 156 12.03 -7.04 3.57
N VAL A 157 12.63 -7.16 2.38
CA VAL A 157 13.52 -8.28 2.04
C VAL A 157 14.76 -8.30 2.93
N ASP A 158 15.33 -7.15 3.25
CA ASP A 158 16.48 -7.05 4.18
C ASP A 158 16.11 -7.49 5.60
N CYS A 159 14.94 -7.12 6.10
CA CYS A 159 14.44 -7.60 7.39
C CYS A 159 14.27 -9.13 7.39
N LEU A 160 13.64 -9.67 6.35
CA LEU A 160 13.47 -11.11 6.18
C LEU A 160 14.80 -11.85 6.12
N ARG A 161 15.81 -11.30 5.43
CA ARG A 161 17.16 -11.87 5.36
C ARG A 161 17.82 -11.96 6.74
N ARG A 162 17.61 -10.94 7.57
CA ARG A 162 18.16 -10.87 8.94
C ARG A 162 17.30 -11.63 9.96
N GLY A 163 16.16 -12.20 9.57
CA GLY A 163 15.25 -12.87 10.49
C GLY A 163 14.53 -11.94 11.46
N VAL A 164 14.39 -10.65 11.09
CA VAL A 164 13.66 -9.65 11.89
C VAL A 164 12.32 -9.30 11.23
N ASP A 165 11.36 -8.90 12.06
CA ASP A 165 10.04 -8.50 11.62
C ASP A 165 10.13 -7.16 10.85
N PRO A 166 9.61 -7.04 9.61
CA PRO A 166 9.62 -5.81 8.85
C PRO A 166 8.61 -4.75 9.31
N LEU A 167 7.65 -5.11 10.16
CA LEU A 167 6.62 -4.19 10.64
C LEU A 167 7.19 -3.13 11.59
N SER A 168 6.62 -1.93 11.55
CA SER A 168 6.88 -0.89 12.55
C SER A 168 6.36 -1.27 13.93
N ASP A 169 6.91 -0.65 14.96
CA ASP A 169 6.42 -0.83 16.33
C ASP A 169 4.96 -0.41 16.44
N LEU A 170 4.57 0.64 15.73
CA LEU A 170 3.18 1.10 15.68
C LEU A 170 2.26 0.06 15.03
N ALA A 171 2.67 -0.52 13.89
CA ALA A 171 1.88 -1.56 13.23
C ALA A 171 1.70 -2.79 14.13
N ARG A 172 2.73 -3.19 14.86
CA ARG A 172 2.64 -4.28 15.85
C ARG A 172 1.73 -3.93 17.02
N ALA A 173 1.84 -2.73 17.57
CA ALA A 173 1.04 -2.30 18.71
C ALA A 173 -0.45 -2.18 18.37
N VAL A 174 -0.77 -1.71 17.16
CA VAL A 174 -2.16 -1.61 16.67
C VAL A 174 -2.72 -2.99 16.33
N GLY A 175 -1.92 -3.84 15.69
CA GLY A 175 -2.31 -5.19 15.31
C GLY A 175 -3.44 -5.23 14.29
N ILE A 176 -4.15 -6.37 14.28
CA ILE A 176 -5.31 -6.59 13.39
C ILE A 176 -6.54 -5.95 14.02
N LYS A 177 -7.24 -5.11 13.25
CA LYS A 177 -8.54 -4.58 13.62
C LYS A 177 -9.60 -5.18 12.70
N LEU A 178 -10.31 -6.17 13.21
CA LEU A 178 -11.46 -6.73 12.50
C LEU A 178 -12.54 -5.64 12.33
N TYR A 179 -13.15 -5.57 11.15
CA TYR A 179 -14.24 -4.64 10.88
C TYR A 179 -15.51 -4.94 11.69
N HIS A 180 -15.66 -6.20 12.13
CA HIS A 180 -16.79 -6.67 12.92
C HIS A 180 -16.30 -7.53 14.07
N ALA A 181 -16.98 -7.42 15.21
CA ALA A 181 -16.72 -8.25 16.40
C ALA A 181 -17.13 -9.73 16.21
N GLN A 182 -17.86 -10.05 15.14
CA GLN A 182 -18.35 -11.38 14.81
C GLN A 182 -17.85 -11.80 13.44
N GLU A 183 -17.46 -13.08 13.31
CA GLU A 183 -17.22 -13.69 12.01
C GLU A 183 -18.56 -13.98 11.30
N PHE A 184 -18.66 -13.58 10.04
CA PHE A 184 -19.82 -13.90 9.21
C PHE A 184 -19.54 -15.16 8.38
N ALA A 185 -20.52 -16.08 8.29
CA ALA A 185 -20.39 -17.32 7.52
C ALA A 185 -20.06 -17.10 6.03
N GLY A 186 -20.42 -15.94 5.48
CA GLY A 186 -20.16 -15.54 4.09
C GLY A 186 -18.86 -14.78 3.85
N GLY A 187 -18.01 -14.59 4.87
CA GLY A 187 -16.74 -13.86 4.78
C GLY A 187 -16.79 -12.47 5.43
N VAL A 188 -15.69 -11.72 5.25
CA VAL A 188 -15.46 -10.41 5.91
C VAL A 188 -16.48 -9.34 5.48
N TYR A 189 -17.04 -9.46 4.31
CA TYR A 189 -18.07 -8.56 3.77
C TYR A 189 -19.31 -9.37 3.38
N PRO A 190 -20.29 -9.53 4.29
CA PRO A 190 -21.55 -10.23 3.97
C PRO A 190 -22.44 -9.32 3.13
N VAL A 191 -22.06 -9.03 1.90
CA VAL A 191 -22.90 -8.40 0.88
C VAL A 191 -23.29 -9.47 -0.12
N GLU A 192 -24.56 -9.79 -0.14
CA GLU A 192 -25.20 -10.50 -1.22
C GLU A 192 -25.29 -9.63 -2.49
#